data_3c2cd39e174697903e89e4d61e07d6bb
#
_entry.id   3c2cd39e174697903e89e4d61e07d6bb
#
_cell.length_a   1.000
_cell.length_b   1.000
_cell.length_c   1.000
_cell.angle_alpha   90.00
_cell.angle_beta   90.00
_cell.angle_gamma   90.00
#
_symmetry.space_group_name_H-M   'P 1'
#
loop_
_entity.id
_entity.type
_entity.pdbx_description
1 polymer ?
#
loop_
_entity_poly.entity_id
_entity_poly.type
_entity_poly.pdbx_seq_one_letter_code
_entity_poly.pdbx_strand_id
1 'polypeptide(L)'
;MSSASESRPKKVRRPMSNKKFLALWIPVVALIAIVAVGANIAISSFRTAVESYMGSGTWSIENTAEGETLDTDYYTTEHASTDEAKAASTEVVEEIAADGMVLLKNNGALPLAPGAVTLLGRGAADPVYGGSGSGTADTSTAVSIKDGIEAADFTVNDTVYQQLEEFAAANPASEGGRTNIVMDKPEESTYKIGEMPVGEYSEESLQSFTEFGEAAIVVIGRGGGEGGDLATDMSAHDETAEAGQHQLELDADEKELLALAKENFENVVVLVNASTSMELGDLEGDESVDAIVQVGSPGAAGFAVLGPILSGEINPSGHTVDIWSSDFTADPTFQNFGDHTYSNIDGAHFVDYE
;
A
#
# COMPACT_ATOMS: atom_id res chain seq x y z
N MET A 1 -20.95 -83.01 -8.36
CA MET A 1 -19.96 -82.63 -9.35
C MET A 1 -19.13 -81.50 -8.72
N SER A 2 -17.97 -81.88 -8.13
CA SER A 2 -17.06 -80.95 -7.44
C SER A 2 -16.05 -80.48 -8.45
N SER A 3 -15.98 -79.16 -8.70
CA SER A 3 -14.96 -78.58 -9.56
C SER A 3 -13.72 -78.31 -8.74
N ALA A 4 -12.68 -79.08 -8.98
CA ALA A 4 -11.36 -78.85 -8.39
C ALA A 4 -10.72 -77.59 -9.03
N SER A 5 -10.43 -76.59 -8.21
CA SER A 5 -9.67 -75.38 -8.58
C SER A 5 -8.18 -75.78 -8.68
N GLU A 6 -7.65 -75.85 -9.90
CA GLU A 6 -6.22 -75.95 -10.15
C GLU A 6 -5.47 -74.72 -9.71
N SER A 7 -4.71 -74.79 -8.64
CA SER A 7 -3.82 -73.74 -8.20
C SER A 7 -2.59 -73.67 -9.11
N ARG A 8 -2.39 -72.58 -9.84
CA ARG A 8 -1.20 -72.33 -10.63
C ARG A 8 0.04 -72.30 -9.76
N PRO A 9 1.12 -72.97 -10.14
CA PRO A 9 2.36 -73.01 -9.34
C PRO A 9 2.98 -71.60 -9.24
N LYS A 10 3.26 -71.16 -8.01
CA LYS A 10 3.98 -69.88 -7.75
C LYS A 10 5.36 -69.97 -8.38
N LYS A 11 5.69 -69.06 -9.33
CA LYS A 11 7.02 -68.95 -9.91
C LYS A 11 8.00 -68.57 -8.80
N VAL A 12 8.86 -69.53 -8.41
CA VAL A 12 9.97 -69.30 -7.51
C VAL A 12 10.99 -68.40 -8.23
N ARG A 13 11.12 -67.18 -7.79
CA ARG A 13 12.15 -66.27 -8.32
C ARG A 13 13.54 -66.79 -7.86
N ARG A 14 14.40 -67.16 -8.82
CA ARG A 14 15.77 -67.51 -8.50
C ARG A 14 16.50 -66.29 -7.97
N PRO A 15 17.27 -66.38 -6.86
CA PRO A 15 18.05 -65.30 -6.34
C PRO A 15 19.09 -64.82 -7.37
N MET A 16 19.27 -63.50 -7.45
CA MET A 16 20.24 -62.89 -8.34
C MET A 16 21.65 -63.34 -7.95
N SER A 17 22.51 -63.67 -8.92
CA SER A 17 23.89 -64.00 -8.62
C SER A 17 24.62 -62.77 -8.06
N ASN A 18 25.60 -63.00 -7.14
CA ASN A 18 26.36 -61.92 -6.51
C ASN A 18 27.03 -60.98 -7.54
N LYS A 19 27.50 -61.48 -8.67
CA LYS A 19 28.09 -60.66 -9.74
C LYS A 19 27.06 -59.72 -10.35
N LYS A 20 25.86 -60.19 -10.62
CA LYS A 20 24.76 -59.37 -11.17
C LYS A 20 24.25 -58.34 -10.13
N PHE A 21 24.17 -58.78 -8.86
CA PHE A 21 23.81 -57.91 -7.75
C PHE A 21 24.79 -56.72 -7.61
N LEU A 22 26.09 -57.02 -7.54
CA LEU A 22 27.13 -56.00 -7.41
C LEU A 22 27.18 -55.10 -8.64
N ALA A 23 27.06 -55.66 -9.84
CA ALA A 23 27.05 -54.85 -11.09
C ALA A 23 25.85 -53.88 -11.15
N LEU A 24 24.71 -54.20 -10.54
CA LEU A 24 23.56 -53.33 -10.46
C LEU A 24 23.71 -52.27 -9.33
N TRP A 25 24.13 -52.71 -8.14
CA TRP A 25 24.06 -51.85 -6.97
C TRP A 25 25.29 -50.94 -6.82
N ILE A 26 26.46 -51.31 -7.32
CA ILE A 26 27.65 -50.42 -7.25
C ILE A 26 27.39 -49.10 -7.99
N PRO A 27 26.87 -49.07 -9.24
CA PRO A 27 26.55 -47.81 -9.89
C PRO A 27 25.47 -47.01 -9.18
N VAL A 28 24.46 -47.66 -8.61
CA VAL A 28 23.37 -46.98 -7.86
C VAL A 28 23.93 -46.34 -6.61
N VAL A 29 24.74 -47.05 -5.81
CA VAL A 29 25.36 -46.47 -4.62
C VAL A 29 26.32 -45.33 -4.98
N ALA A 30 27.11 -45.50 -6.05
CA ALA A 30 28.00 -44.46 -6.54
C ALA A 30 27.21 -43.19 -6.95
N LEU A 31 26.09 -43.35 -7.66
CA LEU A 31 25.25 -42.24 -8.02
C LEU A 31 24.67 -41.53 -6.80
N ILE A 32 24.16 -42.29 -5.83
CA ILE A 32 23.65 -41.73 -4.56
C ILE A 32 24.77 -40.95 -3.83
N ALA A 33 25.97 -41.50 -3.76
CA ALA A 33 27.12 -40.84 -3.14
C ALA A 33 27.48 -39.51 -3.87
N ILE A 34 27.47 -39.51 -5.21
CA ILE A 34 27.75 -38.32 -6.00
C ILE A 34 26.67 -37.24 -5.74
N VAL A 35 25.41 -37.64 -5.71
CA VAL A 35 24.30 -36.71 -5.42
C VAL A 35 24.41 -36.15 -4.00
N ALA A 36 24.72 -37.02 -3.01
CA ALA A 36 24.88 -36.57 -1.63
C ALA A 36 26.06 -35.59 -1.46
N VAL A 37 27.20 -35.86 -2.12
CA VAL A 37 28.35 -34.93 -2.11
C VAL A 37 28.01 -33.63 -2.79
N GLY A 38 27.35 -33.67 -3.95
CA GLY A 38 26.90 -32.46 -4.67
C GLY A 38 25.94 -31.64 -3.85
N ALA A 39 24.95 -32.26 -3.22
CA ALA A 39 23.99 -31.59 -2.33
C ALA A 39 24.71 -30.98 -1.10
N ASN A 40 25.67 -31.69 -0.52
CA ASN A 40 26.42 -31.16 0.62
C ASN A 40 27.26 -29.93 0.23
N ILE A 41 27.90 -29.96 -0.94
CA ILE A 41 28.65 -28.82 -1.46
C ILE A 41 27.70 -27.62 -1.70
N ALA A 42 26.56 -27.85 -2.33
CA ALA A 42 25.58 -26.81 -2.60
C ALA A 42 25.06 -26.20 -1.28
N ILE A 43 24.63 -27.01 -0.32
CA ILE A 43 24.17 -26.55 0.99
C ILE A 43 25.26 -25.77 1.71
N SER A 44 26.51 -26.24 1.66
CA SER A 44 27.64 -25.55 2.29
C SER A 44 27.94 -24.20 1.62
N SER A 45 27.82 -24.13 0.30
CA SER A 45 28.01 -22.87 -0.45
C SER A 45 26.96 -21.84 -0.18
N PHE A 46 25.72 -22.27 0.10
CA PHE A 46 24.58 -21.40 0.41
C PHE A 46 24.17 -21.49 1.89
N ARG A 47 25.09 -21.87 2.76
CA ARG A 47 24.81 -22.16 4.16
C ARG A 47 24.07 -21.01 4.86
N THR A 48 24.54 -19.77 4.70
CA THR A 48 23.94 -18.60 5.34
C THR A 48 22.50 -18.37 4.89
N ALA A 49 22.22 -18.56 3.60
CA ALA A 49 20.87 -18.42 3.07
C ALA A 49 19.94 -19.53 3.56
N VAL A 50 20.43 -20.78 3.60
CA VAL A 50 19.68 -21.93 4.11
C VAL A 50 19.40 -21.79 5.61
N GLU A 51 20.39 -21.40 6.39
CA GLU A 51 20.24 -21.19 7.84
C GLU A 51 19.27 -20.04 8.14
N SER A 52 19.33 -18.95 7.39
CA SER A 52 18.38 -17.82 7.49
C SER A 52 16.96 -18.27 7.17
N TYR A 53 16.76 -19.02 6.08
CA TYR A 53 15.43 -19.50 5.68
C TYR A 53 14.87 -20.56 6.64
N MET A 54 15.73 -21.44 7.19
CA MET A 54 15.32 -22.48 8.13
C MET A 54 15.19 -21.99 9.57
N GLY A 55 15.51 -20.73 9.85
CA GLY A 55 15.49 -20.18 11.21
C GLY A 55 16.50 -20.79 12.16
N SER A 56 17.52 -21.47 11.65
CA SER A 56 18.56 -22.15 12.44
C SER A 56 19.89 -21.43 12.33
N GLY A 57 19.96 -20.20 12.88
CA GLY A 57 21.25 -19.53 13.05
C GLY A 57 22.01 -20.13 14.23
N THR A 58 23.15 -20.72 13.98
CA THR A 58 24.07 -21.09 15.06
C THR A 58 24.92 -19.88 15.45
N TRP A 59 24.33 -18.97 16.18
CA TRP A 59 25.07 -17.91 16.83
C TRP A 59 25.55 -18.45 18.19
N SER A 60 26.86 -18.50 18.40
CA SER A 60 27.44 -18.66 19.74
C SER A 60 27.90 -17.27 20.19
N ILE A 61 27.36 -16.80 21.30
CA ILE A 61 27.88 -15.59 21.94
C ILE A 61 29.13 -16.05 22.73
N GLU A 62 30.32 -15.74 22.21
CA GLU A 62 31.55 -15.89 22.98
C GLU A 62 31.72 -14.63 23.83
N ASN A 63 31.47 -14.78 25.11
CA ASN A 63 31.72 -13.70 26.06
C ASN A 63 33.24 -13.62 26.30
N THR A 64 33.91 -12.67 25.68
CA THR A 64 35.35 -12.45 25.79
C THR A 64 35.74 -11.52 26.95
N ALA A 65 34.77 -10.94 27.65
CA ALA A 65 34.98 -10.03 28.77
C ALA A 65 34.75 -10.79 30.10
N GLU A 66 35.81 -11.04 30.85
CA GLU A 66 35.69 -11.56 32.23
C GLU A 66 35.02 -10.53 33.10
N GLY A 67 33.77 -10.81 33.50
CA GLY A 67 33.01 -10.01 34.49
C GLY A 67 31.89 -9.15 33.98
N GLU A 68 31.60 -9.06 32.68
CA GLU A 68 30.38 -8.43 32.15
C GLU A 68 29.27 -9.50 32.01
N THR A 69 28.17 -9.30 32.76
CA THR A 69 26.93 -9.99 32.48
C THR A 69 26.33 -9.35 31.22
N LEU A 70 26.43 -10.07 30.09
CA LEU A 70 25.65 -9.65 28.90
C LEU A 70 24.17 -9.73 29.24
N ASP A 71 23.46 -8.66 28.96
CA ASP A 71 22.01 -8.68 28.93
C ASP A 71 21.56 -9.61 27.82
N THR A 72 21.18 -10.84 28.20
CA THR A 72 20.67 -11.86 27.27
C THR A 72 19.17 -11.80 27.11
N ASP A 73 18.50 -10.90 27.83
CA ASP A 73 17.05 -10.72 27.79
C ASP A 73 16.61 -9.79 26.67
N TYR A 74 17.26 -9.91 25.51
CA TYR A 74 17.00 -9.08 24.31
C TYR A 74 15.56 -9.17 23.80
N TYR A 75 14.85 -10.25 24.12
CA TYR A 75 13.46 -10.48 23.69
C TYR A 75 12.44 -10.33 24.82
N THR A 76 12.82 -9.73 25.94
CA THR A 76 11.82 -9.39 26.96
C THR A 76 10.85 -8.33 26.42
N THR A 77 9.57 -8.56 26.60
CA THR A 77 8.53 -7.60 26.29
C THR A 77 7.93 -7.05 27.57
N GLU A 78 7.61 -5.78 27.59
CA GLU A 78 6.89 -5.12 28.69
C GLU A 78 5.38 -5.47 28.67
N HIS A 79 4.89 -6.05 27.55
CA HIS A 79 3.49 -6.38 27.36
C HIS A 79 3.20 -7.83 27.76
N ALA A 80 2.12 -8.02 28.52
CA ALA A 80 1.70 -9.34 28.99
C ALA A 80 1.04 -10.20 27.90
N SER A 81 0.60 -9.60 26.80
CA SER A 81 -0.06 -10.29 25.68
C SER A 81 0.18 -9.58 24.35
N THR A 82 -0.07 -10.30 23.26
CA THR A 82 -0.05 -9.72 21.91
C THR A 82 -1.10 -8.61 21.75
N ASP A 83 -2.25 -8.74 22.38
CA ASP A 83 -3.32 -7.74 22.29
C ASP A 83 -2.93 -6.45 23.00
N GLU A 84 -2.26 -6.56 24.15
CA GLU A 84 -1.71 -5.40 24.87
C GLU A 84 -0.61 -4.71 24.05
N ALA A 85 0.28 -5.47 23.42
CA ALA A 85 1.31 -4.93 22.53
C ALA A 85 0.71 -4.23 21.30
N LYS A 86 -0.35 -4.80 20.72
CA LYS A 86 -1.08 -4.16 19.59
C LYS A 86 -1.75 -2.87 20.02
N ALA A 87 -2.42 -2.84 21.18
CA ALA A 87 -3.05 -1.62 21.67
C ALA A 87 -2.02 -0.50 21.89
N ALA A 88 -0.90 -0.81 22.54
CA ALA A 88 0.19 0.14 22.72
C ALA A 88 0.79 0.62 21.38
N SER A 89 0.91 -0.28 20.39
CA SER A 89 1.35 0.08 19.05
C SER A 89 0.36 1.02 18.36
N THR A 90 -0.95 0.84 18.56
CA THR A 90 -1.98 1.71 17.98
C THR A 90 -1.85 3.13 18.51
N GLU A 91 -1.66 3.31 19.82
CA GLU A 91 -1.44 4.64 20.43
C GLU A 91 -0.22 5.34 19.82
N VAL A 92 0.88 4.61 19.60
CA VAL A 92 2.09 5.16 18.95
C VAL A 92 1.83 5.53 17.49
N VAL A 93 1.04 4.74 16.76
CA VAL A 93 0.67 5.05 15.36
C VAL A 93 -0.17 6.33 15.29
N GLU A 94 -1.11 6.51 16.21
CA GLU A 94 -1.92 7.73 16.30
C GLU A 94 -1.05 8.95 16.64
N GLU A 95 -0.10 8.83 17.57
CA GLU A 95 0.85 9.89 17.92
C GLU A 95 1.72 10.27 16.70
N ILE A 96 2.26 9.27 15.99
CA ILE A 96 3.05 9.49 14.76
C ILE A 96 2.20 10.17 13.68
N ALA A 97 0.94 9.77 13.51
CA ALA A 97 0.05 10.37 12.53
C ALA A 97 -0.27 11.84 12.90
N ALA A 98 -0.54 12.11 14.16
CA ALA A 98 -0.81 13.46 14.68
C ALA A 98 0.38 14.41 14.45
N ASP A 99 1.59 13.94 14.72
CA ASP A 99 2.82 14.72 14.54
C ASP A 99 3.26 14.82 13.08
N GLY A 100 2.92 13.80 12.27
CA GLY A 100 3.39 13.68 10.89
C GLY A 100 2.50 14.35 9.85
N MET A 101 1.22 14.58 10.13
CA MET A 101 0.34 15.29 9.20
C MET A 101 0.75 16.73 9.02
N VAL A 102 0.65 17.24 7.78
CA VAL A 102 1.17 18.56 7.40
C VAL A 102 0.04 19.47 6.96
N LEU A 103 -0.07 20.63 7.60
CA LEU A 103 -0.95 21.71 7.14
C LEU A 103 -0.25 22.50 6.04
N LEU A 104 -0.56 22.19 4.78
CA LEU A 104 0.06 22.84 3.61
C LEU A 104 -0.51 24.24 3.37
N LYS A 105 -1.80 24.42 3.63
CA LYS A 105 -2.53 25.67 3.43
C LYS A 105 -3.63 25.82 4.47
N ASN A 106 -3.84 27.06 4.97
CA ASN A 106 -5.01 27.40 5.76
C ASN A 106 -5.31 28.90 5.63
N ASN A 107 -6.40 29.21 4.96
CA ASN A 107 -6.90 30.58 4.82
C ASN A 107 -7.87 30.99 5.95
N GLY A 108 -7.89 30.19 7.03
CA GLY A 108 -8.71 30.47 8.22
C GLY A 108 -9.94 29.54 8.36
N ALA A 109 -10.12 28.54 7.51
CA ALA A 109 -11.16 27.53 7.69
C ALA A 109 -10.87 26.59 8.86
N LEU A 110 -9.62 26.23 9.06
CA LEU A 110 -9.23 25.40 10.20
C LEU A 110 -8.77 26.27 11.39
N PRO A 111 -9.16 25.93 12.63
CA PRO A 111 -10.00 24.77 12.97
C PRO A 111 -11.49 24.97 12.64
N LEU A 112 -12.14 23.87 12.18
CA LEU A 112 -13.58 23.82 11.99
C LEU A 112 -14.28 23.64 13.33
N ALA A 113 -15.41 24.32 13.52
CA ALA A 113 -16.31 23.94 14.60
C ALA A 113 -16.96 22.57 14.26
N PRO A 114 -17.03 21.61 15.22
CA PRO A 114 -17.76 20.37 14.99
C PRO A 114 -19.18 20.62 14.50
N GLY A 115 -19.56 19.98 13.41
CA GLY A 115 -20.84 20.21 12.73
C GLY A 115 -21.09 19.18 11.64
N ALA A 116 -22.08 19.46 10.79
CA ALA A 116 -22.48 18.58 9.72
C ALA A 116 -21.64 18.84 8.45
N VAL A 117 -20.82 17.88 8.07
CA VAL A 117 -19.84 17.99 6.97
C VAL A 117 -20.11 16.96 5.86
N THR A 118 -19.70 17.27 4.65
CA THR A 118 -19.77 16.35 3.51
C THR A 118 -18.38 15.90 3.10
N LEU A 119 -18.14 14.59 3.11
CA LEU A 119 -16.96 13.96 2.52
C LEU A 119 -17.20 13.82 1.02
N LEU A 120 -16.24 14.23 0.22
CA LEU A 120 -16.25 14.13 -1.22
C LEU A 120 -15.00 13.41 -1.73
N GLY A 121 -15.11 12.79 -2.89
CA GLY A 121 -14.05 12.05 -3.54
C GLY A 121 -14.01 10.58 -3.13
N ARG A 122 -13.67 9.75 -4.08
CA ARG A 122 -13.51 8.30 -3.87
C ARG A 122 -12.61 7.99 -2.67
N GLY A 123 -11.54 8.78 -2.49
CA GLY A 123 -10.59 8.63 -1.40
C GLY A 123 -11.21 8.66 0.00
N ALA A 124 -12.40 9.25 0.15
CA ALA A 124 -13.09 9.27 1.43
C ALA A 124 -13.59 7.88 1.86
N ALA A 125 -14.06 7.07 0.90
CA ALA A 125 -14.59 5.72 1.15
C ALA A 125 -13.56 4.61 0.87
N ASP A 126 -12.57 4.88 0.01
CA ASP A 126 -11.50 3.95 -0.37
C ASP A 126 -10.13 4.61 -0.19
N PRO A 127 -9.73 4.89 1.07
CA PRO A 127 -8.50 5.60 1.36
C PRO A 127 -7.25 4.72 1.18
N VAL A 128 -6.12 5.39 0.97
CA VAL A 128 -4.79 4.76 0.90
C VAL A 128 -4.22 4.66 2.31
N TYR A 129 -4.31 3.48 2.91
CA TYR A 129 -3.75 3.21 4.24
C TYR A 129 -2.24 2.97 4.22
N GLY A 130 -1.72 2.41 3.13
CA GLY A 130 -0.31 2.07 2.95
C GLY A 130 -0.01 1.75 1.50
N GLY A 131 1.25 1.41 1.21
CA GLY A 131 1.66 0.98 -0.12
C GLY A 131 1.30 -0.46 -0.43
N SER A 132 1.72 -0.95 -1.60
CA SER A 132 1.68 -2.36 -1.96
C SER A 132 2.92 -3.11 -1.45
N GLY A 133 2.95 -4.44 -1.59
CA GLY A 133 4.09 -5.26 -1.18
C GLY A 133 4.30 -5.27 0.33
N SER A 134 5.54 -5.09 0.76
CA SER A 134 5.93 -5.07 2.19
C SER A 134 5.38 -3.87 2.97
N GLY A 135 4.96 -2.82 2.27
CA GLY A 135 4.30 -1.64 2.87
C GLY A 135 2.78 -1.75 2.99
N THR A 136 2.19 -2.92 2.69
CA THR A 136 0.74 -3.13 2.78
C THR A 136 0.25 -3.07 4.22
N ALA A 137 -0.77 -2.25 4.48
CA ALA A 137 -1.44 -2.21 5.78
C ALA A 137 -2.51 -3.31 5.90
N ASP A 138 -2.66 -3.88 7.11
CA ASP A 138 -3.83 -4.71 7.45
C ASP A 138 -5.04 -3.81 7.69
N THR A 139 -5.96 -3.79 6.74
CA THR A 139 -7.15 -2.92 6.79
C THR A 139 -8.35 -3.58 7.47
N SER A 140 -8.23 -4.82 7.97
CA SER A 140 -9.35 -5.55 8.56
C SER A 140 -9.94 -4.90 9.82
N THR A 141 -9.16 -4.06 10.49
CA THR A 141 -9.55 -3.29 11.69
C THR A 141 -9.17 -1.82 11.55
N ALA A 142 -9.04 -1.34 10.33
CA ALA A 142 -8.61 0.03 10.09
C ALA A 142 -9.71 1.03 10.46
N VAL A 143 -9.28 2.18 10.98
CA VAL A 143 -10.13 3.34 11.19
C VAL A 143 -10.36 4.02 9.85
N SER A 144 -11.62 4.20 9.44
CA SER A 144 -11.94 4.93 8.22
C SER A 144 -11.74 6.44 8.41
N ILE A 145 -11.64 7.19 7.29
CA ILE A 145 -11.63 8.65 7.35
C ILE A 145 -12.91 9.17 8.02
N LYS A 146 -14.06 8.57 7.70
CA LYS A 146 -15.34 8.91 8.32
C LYS A 146 -15.31 8.72 9.84
N ASP A 147 -14.91 7.51 10.30
CA ASP A 147 -14.87 7.22 11.74
C ASP A 147 -13.91 8.16 12.48
N GLY A 148 -12.76 8.46 11.88
CA GLY A 148 -11.79 9.39 12.47
C GLY A 148 -12.32 10.81 12.61
N ILE A 149 -13.12 11.28 11.64
CA ILE A 149 -13.74 12.61 11.67
C ILE A 149 -14.90 12.63 12.67
N GLU A 150 -15.76 11.61 12.67
CA GLU A 150 -16.89 11.51 13.61
C GLU A 150 -16.47 11.37 15.07
N ALA A 151 -15.27 10.85 15.34
CA ALA A 151 -14.72 10.76 16.70
C ALA A 151 -14.52 12.13 17.39
N ALA A 152 -14.51 13.23 16.63
CA ALA A 152 -14.41 14.61 17.14
C ALA A 152 -15.73 15.39 17.02
N ASP A 153 -16.86 14.72 17.21
CA ASP A 153 -18.21 15.30 17.24
C ASP A 153 -18.68 15.92 15.91
N PHE A 154 -18.03 15.62 14.80
CA PHE A 154 -18.58 15.94 13.47
C PHE A 154 -19.65 14.92 13.08
N THR A 155 -20.56 15.33 12.20
CA THR A 155 -21.56 14.44 11.62
C THR A 155 -21.36 14.40 10.11
N VAL A 156 -20.97 13.23 9.61
CA VAL A 156 -20.71 13.06 8.18
C VAL A 156 -22.00 12.79 7.41
N ASN A 157 -22.09 13.32 6.20
CA ASN A 157 -23.19 13.11 5.27
C ASN A 157 -23.23 11.64 4.80
N ASP A 158 -24.05 10.83 5.45
CA ASP A 158 -24.17 9.39 5.13
C ASP A 158 -24.72 9.15 3.73
N THR A 159 -25.57 10.03 3.18
CA THR A 159 -26.15 9.87 1.84
C THR A 159 -25.05 9.89 0.77
N VAL A 160 -24.12 10.84 0.87
CA VAL A 160 -22.98 10.94 -0.04
C VAL A 160 -21.99 9.82 0.23
N TYR A 161 -21.67 9.56 1.50
CA TYR A 161 -20.68 8.56 1.87
C TYR A 161 -21.04 7.16 1.40
N GLN A 162 -22.31 6.74 1.55
CA GLN A 162 -22.81 5.45 1.04
C GLN A 162 -22.68 5.36 -0.48
N GLN A 163 -22.96 6.43 -1.21
CA GLN A 163 -22.78 6.46 -2.65
C GLN A 163 -21.30 6.29 -3.06
N LEU A 164 -20.37 6.91 -2.32
CA LEU A 164 -18.94 6.73 -2.53
C LEU A 164 -18.50 5.29 -2.21
N GLU A 165 -19.02 4.67 -1.15
CA GLU A 165 -18.77 3.26 -0.84
C GLU A 165 -19.26 2.32 -1.95
N GLU A 166 -20.47 2.56 -2.46
CA GLU A 166 -21.04 1.78 -3.57
C GLU A 166 -20.21 1.93 -4.85
N PHE A 167 -19.79 3.16 -5.16
CA PHE A 167 -18.90 3.41 -6.30
C PHE A 167 -17.55 2.71 -6.14
N ALA A 168 -16.91 2.84 -4.99
CA ALA A 168 -15.63 2.20 -4.70
C ALA A 168 -15.73 0.67 -4.77
N ALA A 169 -16.81 0.08 -4.26
CA ALA A 169 -17.06 -1.35 -4.32
C ALA A 169 -17.31 -1.86 -5.74
N ALA A 170 -17.97 -1.06 -6.59
CA ALA A 170 -18.20 -1.36 -8.00
C ALA A 170 -16.94 -1.22 -8.86
N ASN A 171 -15.98 -0.42 -8.41
CA ASN A 171 -14.72 -0.12 -9.09
C ASN A 171 -13.50 -0.47 -8.20
N PRO A 172 -13.31 -1.74 -7.83
CA PRO A 172 -12.25 -2.11 -6.90
C PRO A 172 -10.85 -1.84 -7.46
N ALA A 173 -9.94 -1.48 -6.58
CA ALA A 173 -8.56 -1.16 -6.94
C ALA A 173 -7.83 -2.34 -7.62
N SER A 174 -8.19 -3.58 -7.29
CA SER A 174 -7.57 -4.82 -7.83
C SER A 174 -8.07 -5.23 -9.22
N GLU A 175 -9.19 -4.69 -9.70
CA GLU A 175 -9.79 -5.04 -11.01
C GLU A 175 -9.83 -3.87 -11.99
N GLY A 176 -8.76 -3.09 -12.05
CA GLY A 176 -8.68 -1.86 -12.84
C GLY A 176 -8.84 -0.60 -12.00
N GLY A 177 -8.73 -0.75 -10.68
CA GLY A 177 -8.67 0.36 -9.75
C GLY A 177 -7.32 1.08 -9.80
N ARG A 178 -7.07 1.92 -8.82
CA ARG A 178 -6.04 2.95 -8.79
C ARG A 178 -4.66 2.52 -9.26
N THR A 179 -4.21 1.30 -8.91
CA THR A 179 -2.89 0.80 -9.32
C THR A 179 -2.87 -0.72 -9.25
N ASN A 180 -2.64 -1.35 -10.38
CA ASN A 180 -2.33 -2.77 -10.46
C ASN A 180 -0.95 -2.93 -11.08
N ILE A 181 0.04 -3.26 -10.25
CA ILE A 181 1.43 -3.40 -10.66
C ILE A 181 1.69 -4.86 -11.02
N VAL A 182 2.10 -5.10 -12.25
CA VAL A 182 2.51 -6.41 -12.73
C VAL A 182 4.02 -6.41 -12.90
N MET A 183 4.76 -6.79 -11.85
CA MET A 183 6.22 -6.66 -11.76
C MET A 183 7.01 -7.35 -12.89
N ASP A 184 6.51 -8.46 -13.41
CA ASP A 184 7.13 -9.20 -14.51
C ASP A 184 6.63 -8.77 -15.90
N LYS A 185 5.64 -7.87 -15.94
CA LYS A 185 5.04 -7.31 -17.14
C LYS A 185 4.56 -5.88 -16.90
N PRO A 186 5.48 -4.93 -16.76
CA PRO A 186 5.12 -3.53 -16.47
C PRO A 186 4.12 -2.94 -17.47
N GLU A 187 4.15 -3.41 -18.73
CA GLU A 187 3.20 -3.00 -19.77
C GLU A 187 1.75 -3.45 -19.53
N GLU A 188 1.53 -4.41 -18.63
CA GLU A 188 0.20 -4.85 -18.21
C GLU A 188 -0.25 -4.13 -16.92
N SER A 189 0.61 -3.29 -16.33
CA SER A 189 0.27 -2.49 -15.17
C SER A 189 -0.77 -1.43 -15.53
N THR A 190 -1.72 -1.22 -14.63
CA THR A 190 -2.75 -0.18 -14.78
C THR A 190 -2.61 0.84 -13.66
N TYR A 191 -2.60 2.09 -14.04
CA TYR A 191 -2.56 3.23 -13.13
C TYR A 191 -3.83 4.04 -13.37
N LYS A 192 -4.74 4.00 -12.42
CA LYS A 192 -5.97 4.79 -12.49
C LYS A 192 -6.11 5.62 -11.23
N ILE A 193 -6.45 6.87 -11.40
CA ILE A 193 -6.92 7.71 -10.30
C ILE A 193 -8.31 7.23 -9.92
N GLY A 194 -9.19 7.08 -10.91
CA GLY A 194 -10.48 6.44 -10.78
C GLY A 194 -11.40 7.19 -9.82
N GLU A 195 -11.37 8.53 -9.86
CA GLU A 195 -12.32 9.36 -9.14
C GLU A 195 -13.75 9.14 -9.65
N MET A 196 -14.74 9.36 -8.81
CA MET A 196 -16.15 9.28 -9.21
C MET A 196 -16.53 10.53 -9.99
N PRO A 197 -16.94 10.40 -11.27
CA PRO A 197 -17.38 11.54 -12.06
C PRO A 197 -18.52 12.30 -11.38
N VAL A 198 -18.49 13.62 -11.41
CA VAL A 198 -19.50 14.48 -10.78
C VAL A 198 -20.92 14.16 -11.28
N GLY A 199 -21.04 13.75 -12.55
CA GLY A 199 -22.31 13.34 -13.12
C GLY A 199 -22.94 12.07 -12.52
N GLU A 200 -22.21 11.30 -11.73
CA GLU A 200 -22.72 10.12 -11.04
C GLU A 200 -23.28 10.43 -9.65
N TYR A 201 -23.04 11.64 -9.10
CA TYR A 201 -23.68 12.04 -7.85
C TYR A 201 -25.20 12.14 -8.02
N SER A 202 -25.93 11.42 -7.17
CA SER A 202 -27.40 11.39 -7.22
C SER A 202 -28.00 12.75 -6.87
N GLU A 203 -29.23 13.01 -7.34
CA GLU A 203 -29.96 14.22 -6.93
C GLU A 203 -30.15 14.28 -5.40
N GLU A 204 -30.32 13.13 -4.74
CA GLU A 204 -30.45 13.05 -3.28
C GLU A 204 -29.14 13.45 -2.58
N SER A 205 -27.99 12.95 -3.09
CA SER A 205 -26.67 13.34 -2.61
C SER A 205 -26.43 14.85 -2.75
N LEU A 206 -26.73 15.43 -3.92
CA LEU A 206 -26.55 16.86 -4.15
C LEU A 206 -27.49 17.72 -3.28
N GLN A 207 -28.73 17.28 -3.04
CA GLN A 207 -29.67 17.98 -2.17
C GLN A 207 -29.26 17.95 -0.70
N SER A 208 -28.61 16.86 -0.26
CA SER A 208 -28.15 16.71 1.12
C SER A 208 -27.04 17.68 1.51
N PHE A 209 -26.32 18.28 0.56
CA PHE A 209 -25.29 19.29 0.83
C PHE A 209 -25.83 20.47 1.67
N THR A 210 -27.10 20.82 1.51
CA THR A 210 -27.72 21.92 2.28
C THR A 210 -27.79 21.61 3.79
N GLU A 211 -28.00 20.34 4.16
CA GLU A 211 -28.06 19.90 5.55
C GLU A 211 -26.66 19.69 6.14
N PHE A 212 -25.71 19.24 5.33
CA PHE A 212 -24.34 18.92 5.72
C PHE A 212 -23.34 19.92 5.13
N GLY A 213 -23.67 21.20 5.23
CA GLY A 213 -23.00 22.27 4.51
C GLY A 213 -21.93 23.05 5.28
N GLU A 214 -21.52 22.62 6.49
CA GLU A 214 -20.51 23.33 7.28
C GLU A 214 -19.16 23.36 6.55
N ALA A 215 -18.78 22.24 5.95
CA ALA A 215 -17.61 22.15 5.08
C ALA A 215 -17.73 20.98 4.08
N ALA A 216 -17.13 21.15 2.91
CA ALA A 216 -16.72 20.05 2.06
C ALA A 216 -15.31 19.61 2.44
N ILE A 217 -15.14 18.30 2.70
CA ILE A 217 -13.84 17.68 2.91
C ILE A 217 -13.55 16.77 1.72
N VAL A 218 -12.73 17.26 0.80
CA VAL A 218 -12.40 16.56 -0.45
C VAL A 218 -11.16 15.70 -0.24
N VAL A 219 -11.26 14.41 -0.48
CA VAL A 219 -10.15 13.47 -0.28
C VAL A 219 -9.55 13.06 -1.62
N ILE A 220 -8.34 13.53 -1.87
CA ILE A 220 -7.55 13.20 -3.06
C ILE A 220 -6.54 12.12 -2.68
N GLY A 221 -6.62 10.96 -3.34
CA GLY A 221 -5.78 9.82 -3.02
C GLY A 221 -4.87 9.41 -4.16
N ARG A 222 -3.61 9.08 -3.83
CA ARG A 222 -2.68 8.43 -4.76
C ARG A 222 -2.13 7.17 -4.13
N GLY A 223 -2.41 6.05 -4.78
CA GLY A 223 -1.77 4.78 -4.45
C GLY A 223 -0.37 4.74 -5.04
N GLY A 224 0.48 3.96 -4.43
CA GLY A 224 1.81 3.64 -4.90
C GLY A 224 2.30 2.40 -4.19
N GLY A 225 3.42 1.84 -4.60
CA GLY A 225 3.91 0.65 -3.95
C GLY A 225 5.23 0.14 -4.48
N GLU A 226 5.73 -0.86 -3.78
CA GLU A 226 7.00 -1.51 -4.09
C GLU A 226 6.99 -2.11 -5.50
N GLY A 227 8.02 -1.78 -6.28
CA GLY A 227 8.24 -2.34 -7.61
C GLY A 227 7.39 -1.72 -8.73
N GLY A 228 6.66 -0.64 -8.45
CA GLY A 228 5.87 0.08 -9.45
C GLY A 228 6.18 1.57 -9.48
N ASP A 229 6.72 2.02 -10.59
CA ASP A 229 6.93 3.43 -10.85
C ASP A 229 5.59 4.11 -11.19
N LEU A 230 5.49 5.40 -10.86
CA LEU A 230 4.33 6.19 -11.22
C LEU A 230 4.32 6.50 -12.72
N ALA A 231 3.15 6.54 -13.34
CA ALA A 231 3.04 6.83 -14.76
C ALA A 231 3.37 8.30 -15.04
N THR A 232 4.29 8.52 -15.99
CA THR A 232 4.60 9.86 -16.53
C THR A 232 3.62 10.30 -17.61
N ASP A 233 2.84 9.37 -18.15
CA ASP A 233 1.73 9.61 -19.07
C ASP A 233 0.62 8.58 -18.78
N MET A 234 -0.41 9.01 -18.09
CA MET A 234 -1.55 8.20 -17.72
C MET A 234 -2.39 7.76 -18.92
N SER A 235 -2.34 8.49 -20.04
CA SER A 235 -3.16 8.18 -21.23
C SER A 235 -2.82 6.83 -21.87
N ALA A 236 -1.66 6.27 -21.53
CA ALA A 236 -1.28 4.91 -21.93
C ALA A 236 -2.01 3.82 -21.12
N HIS A 237 -2.53 4.18 -19.94
CA HIS A 237 -3.10 3.25 -18.95
C HIS A 237 -4.56 3.56 -18.62
N ASP A 238 -5.01 4.78 -18.83
CA ASP A 238 -6.36 5.25 -18.58
C ASP A 238 -6.87 6.07 -19.76
N GLU A 239 -7.94 5.61 -20.39
CA GLU A 239 -8.53 6.27 -21.57
C GLU A 239 -9.21 7.62 -21.25
N THR A 240 -9.44 7.92 -19.96
CA THR A 240 -10.02 9.18 -19.50
C THR A 240 -8.94 10.23 -19.24
N ALA A 241 -7.68 9.83 -19.12
CA ALA A 241 -6.58 10.75 -18.90
C ALA A 241 -6.19 11.52 -20.17
N GLU A 242 -5.80 12.77 -20.00
CA GLU A 242 -5.26 13.58 -21.09
C GLU A 242 -3.86 13.12 -21.47
N ALA A 243 -3.49 13.32 -22.74
CA ALA A 243 -2.15 12.95 -23.23
C ALA A 243 -1.08 13.79 -22.52
N GLY A 244 -0.09 13.10 -21.93
CA GLY A 244 0.98 13.71 -21.15
C GLY A 244 0.62 14.02 -19.69
N GLN A 245 -0.59 13.68 -19.25
CA GLN A 245 -0.99 13.79 -17.86
C GLN A 245 -0.24 12.72 -17.03
N HIS A 246 0.49 13.15 -16.01
CA HIS A 246 1.14 12.22 -15.08
C HIS A 246 0.29 11.94 -13.83
N GLN A 247 0.61 10.87 -13.13
CA GLN A 247 -0.22 10.40 -12.00
C GLN A 247 -0.26 11.38 -10.81
N LEU A 248 0.71 12.27 -10.67
CA LEU A 248 0.80 13.21 -9.55
C LEU A 248 0.06 14.53 -9.78
N GLU A 249 -0.54 14.72 -10.96
CA GLU A 249 -1.49 15.82 -11.24
C GLU A 249 -2.91 15.45 -10.80
N LEU A 250 -3.75 16.46 -10.69
CA LEU A 250 -5.21 16.27 -10.58
C LEU A 250 -5.77 15.92 -11.96
N ASP A 251 -6.58 14.88 -12.04
CA ASP A 251 -7.29 14.54 -13.26
C ASP A 251 -8.53 15.43 -13.50
N ALA A 252 -9.23 15.18 -14.60
CA ALA A 252 -10.41 15.96 -14.97
C ALA A 252 -11.54 15.78 -13.94
N ASP A 253 -11.79 14.54 -13.48
CA ASP A 253 -12.85 14.24 -12.53
C ASP A 253 -12.57 14.86 -11.16
N GLU A 254 -11.32 14.85 -10.68
CA GLU A 254 -10.92 15.53 -9.45
C GLU A 254 -11.05 17.05 -9.55
N LYS A 255 -10.70 17.63 -10.70
CA LYS A 255 -10.89 19.07 -10.96
C LYS A 255 -12.38 19.45 -10.99
N GLU A 256 -13.24 18.63 -11.61
CA GLU A 256 -14.69 18.82 -11.60
C GLU A 256 -15.27 18.65 -10.18
N LEU A 257 -14.80 17.68 -9.42
CA LEU A 257 -15.20 17.47 -8.02
C LEU A 257 -14.86 18.66 -7.13
N LEU A 258 -13.67 19.22 -7.28
CA LEU A 258 -13.26 20.43 -6.57
C LEU A 258 -14.14 21.64 -7.00
N ALA A 259 -14.51 21.74 -8.28
CA ALA A 259 -15.42 22.78 -8.73
C ALA A 259 -16.82 22.62 -8.09
N LEU A 260 -17.34 21.39 -8.01
CA LEU A 260 -18.59 21.08 -7.31
C LEU A 260 -18.51 21.47 -5.83
N ALA A 261 -17.43 21.17 -5.14
CA ALA A 261 -17.23 21.54 -3.74
C ALA A 261 -17.26 23.06 -3.58
N LYS A 262 -16.49 23.79 -4.37
CA LYS A 262 -16.39 25.26 -4.33
C LYS A 262 -17.70 25.96 -4.68
N GLU A 263 -18.54 25.37 -5.51
CA GLU A 263 -19.84 25.93 -5.86
C GLU A 263 -20.88 25.82 -4.73
N ASN A 264 -20.77 24.77 -3.90
CA ASN A 264 -21.81 24.41 -2.94
C ASN A 264 -21.45 24.66 -1.47
N PHE A 265 -20.17 24.90 -1.14
CA PHE A 265 -19.71 25.04 0.23
C PHE A 265 -18.89 26.31 0.44
N GLU A 266 -19.05 26.93 1.61
CA GLU A 266 -18.24 28.10 1.99
C GLU A 266 -16.85 27.71 2.47
N ASN A 267 -16.69 26.50 3.07
CA ASN A 267 -15.41 25.98 3.54
C ASN A 267 -15.05 24.73 2.72
N VAL A 268 -13.94 24.77 2.02
CA VAL A 268 -13.41 23.64 1.24
C VAL A 268 -12.06 23.23 1.80
N VAL A 269 -12.01 22.05 2.39
CA VAL A 269 -10.80 21.44 2.96
C VAL A 269 -10.38 20.25 2.08
N VAL A 270 -9.15 20.25 1.63
CA VAL A 270 -8.60 19.14 0.83
C VAL A 270 -7.69 18.27 1.71
N LEU A 271 -7.96 16.99 1.79
CA LEU A 271 -7.10 15.99 2.39
C LEU A 271 -6.30 15.27 1.29
N VAL A 272 -4.99 15.39 1.33
CA VAL A 272 -4.08 14.72 0.39
C VAL A 272 -3.62 13.40 1.00
N ASN A 273 -4.24 12.31 0.58
CA ASN A 273 -3.95 10.96 1.01
C ASN A 273 -2.96 10.29 0.03
N ALA A 274 -1.73 10.75 0.06
CA ALA A 274 -0.64 10.27 -0.78
C ALA A 274 0.67 10.24 0.02
N SER A 275 1.46 9.19 -0.19
CA SER A 275 2.81 9.08 0.41
C SER A 275 3.86 9.91 -0.32
N THR A 276 3.53 10.36 -1.53
CA THR A 276 4.40 11.17 -2.39
C THR A 276 3.94 12.62 -2.40
N SER A 277 4.81 13.53 -2.83
CA SER A 277 4.40 14.88 -3.23
C SER A 277 3.45 14.82 -4.44
N MET A 278 2.57 15.80 -4.56
CA MET A 278 1.65 15.96 -5.68
C MET A 278 1.79 17.37 -6.27
N GLU A 279 1.37 17.53 -7.52
CA GLU A 279 1.32 18.82 -8.19
C GLU A 279 0.03 19.58 -7.76
N LEU A 280 0.16 20.39 -6.73
CA LEU A 280 -0.96 21.12 -6.10
C LEU A 280 -0.90 22.62 -6.31
N GLY A 281 -0.06 23.11 -7.24
CA GLY A 281 0.13 24.55 -7.46
C GLY A 281 -1.16 25.31 -7.75
N ASP A 282 -2.08 24.70 -8.49
CA ASP A 282 -3.38 25.26 -8.80
C ASP A 282 -4.27 25.40 -7.54
N LEU A 283 -4.18 24.44 -6.60
CA LEU A 283 -4.94 24.48 -5.34
C LEU A 283 -4.35 25.45 -4.33
N GLU A 284 -3.02 25.58 -4.32
CA GLU A 284 -2.34 26.53 -3.43
C GLU A 284 -2.75 27.95 -3.76
N GLY A 285 -2.80 28.29 -5.05
CA GLY A 285 -3.19 29.61 -5.56
C GLY A 285 -4.67 29.91 -5.53
N ASP A 286 -5.53 28.91 -5.37
CA ASP A 286 -7.00 29.06 -5.42
C ASP A 286 -7.55 29.51 -4.06
N GLU A 287 -8.01 30.76 -3.96
CA GLU A 287 -8.60 31.31 -2.73
C GLU A 287 -9.89 30.60 -2.28
N SER A 288 -10.53 29.84 -3.17
CA SER A 288 -11.74 29.05 -2.85
C SER A 288 -11.43 27.67 -2.26
N VAL A 289 -10.16 27.30 -2.16
CA VAL A 289 -9.69 26.16 -1.37
C VAL A 289 -9.12 26.71 -0.07
N ASP A 290 -9.82 26.50 1.03
CA ASP A 290 -9.53 27.19 2.29
C ASP A 290 -8.42 26.51 3.10
N ALA A 291 -8.33 25.18 3.02
CA ALA A 291 -7.27 24.45 3.68
C ALA A 291 -6.82 23.22 2.88
N ILE A 292 -5.56 22.86 3.00
CA ILE A 292 -4.97 21.65 2.42
C ILE A 292 -4.15 20.96 3.52
N VAL A 293 -4.50 19.72 3.80
CA VAL A 293 -3.79 18.88 4.78
C VAL A 293 -3.24 17.65 4.08
N GLN A 294 -1.93 17.47 4.12
CA GLN A 294 -1.32 16.21 3.73
C GLN A 294 -1.46 15.22 4.88
N VAL A 295 -2.18 14.14 4.63
CA VAL A 295 -2.40 13.07 5.61
C VAL A 295 -1.48 11.87 5.39
N GLY A 296 -0.82 11.80 4.24
CA GLY A 296 0.06 10.68 3.89
C GLY A 296 -0.70 9.38 3.71
N SER A 297 -0.03 8.27 4.01
CA SER A 297 -0.61 6.92 4.11
C SER A 297 -0.39 6.44 5.54
N PRO A 298 -1.29 6.77 6.47
CA PRO A 298 -1.00 6.75 7.91
C PRO A 298 -1.20 5.38 8.57
N GLY A 299 -1.32 4.30 7.79
CA GLY A 299 -1.58 2.96 8.32
C GLY A 299 -3.01 2.77 8.82
N ALA A 300 -3.26 1.62 9.44
CA ALA A 300 -4.62 1.22 9.82
C ALA A 300 -5.28 2.12 10.90
N ALA A 301 -4.49 2.75 11.77
CA ALA A 301 -5.03 3.55 12.88
C ALA A 301 -4.91 5.07 12.67
N GLY A 302 -4.07 5.52 11.74
CA GLY A 302 -3.68 6.93 11.70
C GLY A 302 -4.77 7.91 11.28
N PHE A 303 -5.86 7.45 10.65
CA PHE A 303 -7.00 8.34 10.39
C PHE A 303 -7.83 8.70 11.64
N ALA A 304 -7.61 8.03 12.78
CA ALA A 304 -8.26 8.36 14.03
C ALA A 304 -8.02 9.82 14.50
N VAL A 305 -6.89 10.42 14.06
CA VAL A 305 -6.52 11.78 14.45
C VAL A 305 -7.10 12.89 13.56
N LEU A 306 -7.81 12.53 12.47
CA LEU A 306 -8.32 13.51 11.49
C LEU A 306 -9.33 14.47 12.11
N GLY A 307 -10.34 13.97 12.81
CA GLY A 307 -11.32 14.82 13.48
C GLY A 307 -10.68 15.78 14.47
N PRO A 308 -9.84 15.30 15.41
CA PRO A 308 -9.03 16.14 16.29
C PRO A 308 -8.18 17.20 15.57
N ILE A 309 -7.59 16.90 14.41
CA ILE A 309 -6.86 17.89 13.62
C ILE A 309 -7.82 18.93 13.02
N LEU A 310 -8.90 18.51 12.43
CA LEU A 310 -9.87 19.42 11.80
C LEU A 310 -10.54 20.32 12.83
N SER A 311 -10.82 19.82 14.05
CA SER A 311 -11.39 20.61 15.14
C SER A 311 -10.38 21.49 15.88
N GLY A 312 -9.08 21.30 15.63
CA GLY A 312 -8.01 22.04 16.31
C GLY A 312 -7.69 21.53 17.72
N GLU A 313 -8.20 20.37 18.12
CA GLU A 313 -7.78 19.68 19.33
C GLU A 313 -6.31 19.23 19.21
N ILE A 314 -5.93 18.76 18.03
CA ILE A 314 -4.54 18.48 17.64
C ILE A 314 -4.11 19.53 16.62
N ASN A 315 -2.95 20.16 16.88
CA ASN A 315 -2.34 21.06 15.91
C ASN A 315 -1.32 20.28 15.08
N PRO A 316 -1.56 20.10 13.74
CA PRO A 316 -0.62 19.38 12.90
C PRO A 316 0.73 20.09 12.86
N SER A 317 1.80 19.36 13.17
CA SER A 317 3.14 19.90 13.30
C SER A 317 4.14 19.32 12.31
N GLY A 318 3.69 18.42 11.45
CA GLY A 318 4.51 17.81 10.41
C GLY A 318 5.06 18.81 9.40
N HIS A 319 6.14 18.41 8.74
CA HIS A 319 6.76 19.16 7.66
C HIS A 319 6.98 18.25 6.47
N THR A 320 6.86 18.80 5.27
CA THR A 320 7.18 18.04 4.05
C THR A 320 8.69 17.73 4.04
N VAL A 321 9.02 16.51 3.61
CA VAL A 321 10.42 16.07 3.49
C VAL A 321 11.05 16.53 2.18
N ASP A 322 10.22 16.90 1.20
CA ASP A 322 10.59 17.32 -0.13
C ASP A 322 9.97 18.66 -0.49
N ILE A 323 10.52 19.31 -1.52
CA ILE A 323 9.88 20.46 -2.19
C ILE A 323 8.79 19.91 -3.12
N TRP A 324 7.57 20.39 -2.98
CA TRP A 324 6.49 20.08 -3.89
C TRP A 324 6.54 21.01 -5.10
N SER A 325 6.77 20.43 -6.27
CA SER A 325 6.81 21.18 -7.51
C SER A 325 5.41 21.62 -7.91
N SER A 326 5.30 22.83 -8.45
CA SER A 326 4.06 23.29 -9.10
C SER A 326 3.92 22.77 -10.53
N ASP A 327 4.98 22.23 -11.11
CA ASP A 327 5.04 21.61 -12.42
C ASP A 327 6.22 20.64 -12.42
N PHE A 328 5.94 19.34 -12.27
CA PHE A 328 6.95 18.29 -12.26
C PHE A 328 7.65 18.15 -13.60
N THR A 329 6.99 18.50 -14.70
CA THR A 329 7.60 18.41 -16.05
C THR A 329 8.75 19.39 -16.23
N ALA A 330 8.80 20.45 -15.43
CA ALA A 330 9.90 21.41 -15.38
C ALA A 330 11.09 20.92 -14.53
N ASP A 331 10.92 19.84 -13.74
CA ASP A 331 11.99 19.25 -12.95
C ASP A 331 12.95 18.47 -13.87
N PRO A 332 14.27 18.72 -13.78
CA PRO A 332 15.23 18.03 -14.62
C PRO A 332 15.29 16.51 -14.41
N THR A 333 14.77 16.00 -13.29
CA THR A 333 14.70 14.57 -13.00
C THR A 333 13.46 13.89 -13.58
N PHE A 334 12.44 14.66 -14.00
CA PHE A 334 11.17 14.13 -14.47
C PHE A 334 11.32 13.21 -15.70
N GLN A 335 12.22 13.54 -16.60
CA GLN A 335 12.46 12.74 -17.82
C GLN A 335 13.10 11.38 -17.52
N ASN A 336 13.74 11.26 -16.36
CA ASN A 336 14.37 10.03 -15.89
C ASN A 336 13.51 9.30 -14.86
N PHE A 337 12.31 9.81 -14.62
CA PHE A 337 11.32 9.24 -13.73
C PHE A 337 10.33 8.39 -14.53
N GLY A 338 9.86 7.30 -13.94
CA GLY A 338 8.88 6.42 -14.56
C GLY A 338 9.48 5.20 -15.22
N ASP A 339 8.65 4.46 -15.96
CA ASP A 339 9.00 3.16 -16.52
C ASP A 339 9.78 3.28 -17.82
N HIS A 340 11.05 3.65 -17.71
CA HIS A 340 11.98 3.64 -18.83
C HIS A 340 12.74 2.32 -18.88
N THR A 341 12.18 1.31 -19.53
CA THR A 341 12.85 0.04 -19.75
C THR A 341 13.66 0.06 -21.03
N TYR A 342 14.99 -0.05 -20.91
CA TYR A 342 15.88 -0.24 -22.04
C TYR A 342 16.30 -1.71 -22.14
N SER A 343 16.11 -2.33 -23.31
CA SER A 343 16.67 -3.65 -23.60
C SER A 343 18.15 -3.49 -23.94
N ASN A 344 19.01 -4.07 -23.15
CA ASN A 344 20.41 -4.21 -23.51
C ASN A 344 20.64 -5.41 -24.46
N ILE A 345 21.90 -5.64 -24.83
CA ILE A 345 22.33 -6.70 -25.77
C ILE A 345 21.89 -8.12 -25.29
N ASP A 346 21.72 -8.34 -24.00
CA ASP A 346 21.36 -9.62 -23.42
C ASP A 346 19.85 -9.73 -23.10
N GLY A 347 19.05 -8.72 -23.49
CA GLY A 347 17.61 -8.66 -23.18
C GLY A 347 17.32 -8.34 -21.72
N ALA A 348 18.31 -7.99 -20.91
CA ALA A 348 18.08 -7.45 -19.59
C ALA A 348 17.57 -6.01 -19.70
N HIS A 349 16.65 -5.66 -18.84
CA HIS A 349 16.10 -4.33 -18.75
C HIS A 349 16.88 -3.53 -17.71
N PHE A 350 17.33 -2.36 -18.10
CA PHE A 350 17.97 -1.40 -17.18
C PHE A 350 17.16 -0.12 -17.20
N VAL A 351 17.05 0.49 -16.06
CA VAL A 351 16.65 1.89 -15.94
C VAL A 351 17.91 2.72 -16.23
N ASP A 352 17.84 3.59 -17.22
CA ASP A 352 18.93 4.53 -17.52
C ASP A 352 18.68 5.83 -16.76
N TYR A 353 19.63 6.20 -15.92
CA TYR A 353 19.64 7.45 -15.16
C TYR A 353 20.70 8.39 -15.79
N GLU A 354 20.49 8.81 -17.02
CA GLU A 354 21.38 9.84 -17.60
C GLU A 354 21.13 11.24 -17.05
#